data_12526bb167fffaaa71842c7f901fdee5
#
_entry.id   12526bb167fffaaa71842c7f901fdee5
#
_cell.length_a   1.000
_cell.length_b   1.000
_cell.length_c   1.000
_cell.angle_alpha   90.00
_cell.angle_beta   90.00
_cell.angle_gamma   90.00
#
_symmetry.space_group_name_H-M   'P 1'
#
loop_
_entity.id
_entity.type
_entity.pdbx_description
1 polymer ?
#
loop_
_entity_poly.entity_id
_entity_poly.type
_entity_poly.pdbx_seq_one_letter_code
_entity_poly.pdbx_strand_id
1 'polypeptide(L)'
;MSTRVKLLAGTPNDANRDYLPAAIKGTDMTVNENGNSSHRYPERLREFHDTLNGVEGTWYEYVPASYDPTKKTPLVIGNHGGLMTGWGHAIYTSWVLVAERDGFICVFPDAHTPGAWVFESAGSGRSAKKDKDGNLVKNIDIKDNPDCNFALGLIDLMQKKYNIDEGRIFMQGMSAGNLFTHQFCRYYGDRLAGAAGASGPGSIKLCFDENGKIINKAGPLAIWQTRAEHNGFGIRDYPVD
;
A
#
# COMPACT_ATOMS: atom_id res chain seq x y z
N MET A 1 20.43 5.11 13.49
CA MET A 1 19.56 5.27 12.33
C MET A 1 18.61 4.10 12.31
N SER A 2 17.31 4.34 12.22
CA SER A 2 16.31 3.28 12.15
C SER A 2 16.49 2.46 10.87
N THR A 3 16.07 1.21 10.89
CA THR A 3 16.09 0.32 9.72
C THR A 3 15.38 0.94 8.51
N ARG A 4 14.37 1.77 8.75
CA ARG A 4 13.61 2.52 7.74
C ARG A 4 14.47 3.45 6.91
N VAL A 5 15.32 4.23 7.57
CA VAL A 5 16.24 5.16 6.88
C VAL A 5 17.24 4.39 6.03
N LYS A 6 17.68 3.21 6.49
CA LYS A 6 18.59 2.36 5.72
C LYS A 6 17.92 1.79 4.45
N LEU A 7 16.64 1.42 4.52
CA LEU A 7 15.90 0.93 3.35
C LEU A 7 15.70 2.02 2.28
N LEU A 8 15.61 3.27 2.70
CA LEU A 8 15.49 4.41 1.81
C LEU A 8 16.83 4.94 1.30
N ALA A 9 17.88 4.83 2.11
CA ALA A 9 19.20 5.38 1.79
C ALA A 9 19.90 4.71 0.61
N GLY A 10 19.35 3.65 0.06
CA GLY A 10 19.87 2.95 -1.10
C GLY A 10 19.06 3.17 -2.38
N THR A 11 18.11 4.09 -2.40
CA THR A 11 17.29 4.38 -3.57
C THR A 11 17.66 5.76 -4.15
N PRO A 12 18.82 5.91 -4.78
CA PRO A 12 19.14 7.15 -5.45
C PRO A 12 18.19 7.29 -6.65
N ASN A 13 17.43 8.35 -6.65
CA ASN A 13 16.58 8.68 -7.78
C ASN A 13 17.19 9.84 -8.57
N ASP A 14 18.50 9.81 -8.72
CA ASP A 14 19.25 10.85 -9.41
C ASP A 14 18.80 11.04 -10.85
N ALA A 15 18.39 9.95 -11.50
CA ALA A 15 17.82 9.99 -12.86
C ALA A 15 16.49 10.76 -12.96
N ASN A 16 15.80 10.98 -11.84
CA ASN A 16 14.49 11.62 -11.80
C ASN A 16 14.51 12.99 -11.11
N ARG A 17 15.68 13.54 -10.79
CA ARG A 17 15.78 14.87 -10.14
C ARG A 17 15.10 15.97 -10.94
N ASP A 18 15.17 15.90 -12.25
CA ASP A 18 14.55 16.88 -13.14
C ASP A 18 13.05 16.58 -13.40
N TYR A 19 12.56 15.43 -12.93
CA TYR A 19 11.18 15.05 -13.10
C TYR A 19 10.36 15.49 -11.88
N LEU A 20 9.57 16.52 -12.07
CA LEU A 20 8.58 16.94 -11.08
C LEU A 20 7.27 16.19 -11.33
N PRO A 21 6.78 15.43 -10.35
CA PRO A 21 5.45 14.82 -10.44
C PRO A 21 4.40 15.84 -10.80
N ALA A 22 3.44 15.47 -11.63
CA ALA A 22 2.37 16.38 -12.09
C ALA A 22 1.62 17.05 -10.92
N ALA A 23 1.53 16.36 -9.78
CA ALA A 23 0.89 16.88 -8.58
C ALA A 23 1.57 18.13 -8.00
N ILE A 24 2.86 18.33 -8.23
CA ILE A 24 3.59 19.50 -7.69
C ILE A 24 4.07 20.46 -8.79
N LYS A 25 3.83 20.12 -10.05
CA LYS A 25 4.22 20.97 -11.16
C LYS A 25 3.49 22.32 -11.09
N GLY A 26 4.24 23.40 -11.11
CA GLY A 26 3.71 24.75 -10.99
C GLY A 26 3.42 25.22 -9.55
N THR A 27 3.78 24.42 -8.55
CA THR A 27 3.73 24.79 -7.14
C THR A 27 5.13 25.22 -6.65
N ASP A 28 5.22 25.68 -5.41
CA ASP A 28 6.50 25.95 -4.75
C ASP A 28 7.10 24.71 -4.05
N MET A 29 6.48 23.55 -4.24
CA MET A 29 6.98 22.27 -3.72
C MET A 29 8.22 21.82 -4.48
N THR A 30 9.11 21.16 -3.77
CA THR A 30 10.35 20.61 -4.32
C THR A 30 10.43 19.10 -4.08
N VAL A 31 11.27 18.43 -4.83
CA VAL A 31 11.68 17.07 -4.53
C VAL A 31 12.91 17.10 -3.63
N ASN A 32 13.08 16.09 -2.77
CA ASN A 32 14.27 15.96 -1.95
C ASN A 32 15.48 15.48 -2.78
N GLU A 33 16.65 15.40 -2.15
CA GLU A 33 17.89 14.93 -2.77
C GLU A 33 17.83 13.54 -3.40
N ASN A 34 16.89 12.70 -2.97
CA ASN A 34 16.65 11.37 -3.51
C ASN A 34 15.56 11.35 -4.61
N GLY A 35 15.05 12.51 -5.02
CA GLY A 35 13.96 12.62 -5.98
C GLY A 35 12.56 12.36 -5.40
N ASN A 36 12.43 12.21 -4.08
CA ASN A 36 11.14 12.01 -3.42
C ASN A 36 10.46 13.36 -3.15
N SER A 37 9.17 13.39 -3.34
CA SER A 37 8.41 14.64 -3.35
C SER A 37 7.75 15.02 -2.02
N SER A 38 7.92 14.23 -0.99
CA SER A 38 7.22 14.41 0.29
C SER A 38 8.07 15.00 1.43
N HIS A 39 9.34 15.30 1.21
CA HIS A 39 10.22 15.81 2.28
C HIS A 39 9.75 17.15 2.86
N ARG A 40 8.93 17.90 2.14
CA ARG A 40 8.38 19.18 2.59
C ARG A 40 7.42 19.03 3.77
N TYR A 41 6.77 17.87 3.91
CA TYR A 41 5.75 17.63 4.92
C TYR A 41 6.10 16.51 5.92
N PRO A 42 7.38 16.20 6.18
CA PRO A 42 7.73 15.11 7.07
C PRO A 42 7.22 15.32 8.51
N GLU A 43 7.08 16.55 8.96
CA GLU A 43 6.57 16.89 10.27
C GLU A 43 5.08 16.56 10.45
N ARG A 44 4.33 16.42 9.36
CA ARG A 44 2.92 16.01 9.38
C ARG A 44 2.73 14.52 9.22
N LEU A 45 3.75 13.81 8.74
CA LEU A 45 3.75 12.36 8.65
C LEU A 45 4.08 11.78 10.02
N ARG A 46 3.06 11.35 10.74
CA ARG A 46 3.17 10.88 12.13
C ARG A 46 3.15 9.38 12.19
N GLU A 47 4.03 8.83 13.00
CA GLU A 47 4.09 7.41 13.31
C GLU A 47 3.16 7.07 14.46
N PHE A 48 2.48 5.93 14.32
CA PHE A 48 1.64 5.32 15.34
C PHE A 48 1.97 3.85 15.47
N HIS A 49 1.73 3.31 16.65
CA HIS A 49 1.89 1.90 16.96
C HIS A 49 0.78 1.47 17.92
N ASP A 50 0.06 0.42 17.56
CA ASP A 50 -1.03 -0.11 18.39
C ASP A 50 -1.38 -1.54 17.95
N THR A 51 -2.26 -2.16 18.70
CA THR A 51 -2.86 -3.46 18.39
C THR A 51 -4.23 -3.27 17.75
N LEU A 52 -4.35 -3.59 16.46
CA LEU A 52 -5.59 -3.48 15.71
C LEU A 52 -6.09 -4.87 15.31
N ASN A 53 -7.33 -5.21 15.65
CA ASN A 53 -7.92 -6.54 15.46
C ASN A 53 -7.01 -7.70 15.93
N GLY A 54 -6.35 -7.50 17.09
CA GLY A 54 -5.46 -8.50 17.69
C GLY A 54 -4.07 -8.60 17.06
N VAL A 55 -3.73 -7.69 16.14
CA VAL A 55 -2.43 -7.64 15.47
C VAL A 55 -1.70 -6.36 15.85
N GLU A 56 -0.51 -6.52 16.45
CA GLU A 56 0.39 -5.41 16.75
C GLU A 56 1.05 -4.92 15.47
N GLY A 57 1.05 -3.60 15.24
CA GLY A 57 1.63 -3.03 14.04
C GLY A 57 1.89 -1.53 14.13
N THR A 58 2.62 -1.06 13.15
CA THR A 58 2.99 0.34 12.98
C THR A 58 2.37 0.89 11.70
N TRP A 59 1.94 2.14 11.73
CA TRP A 59 1.52 2.85 10.54
C TRP A 59 1.89 4.33 10.62
N TYR A 60 1.81 5.00 9.49
CA TYR A 60 2.07 6.43 9.36
C TYR A 60 0.83 7.12 8.83
N GLU A 61 0.47 8.24 9.43
CA GLU A 61 -0.69 9.04 9.02
C GLU A 61 -0.23 10.39 8.50
N TYR A 62 -0.80 10.79 7.39
CA TYR A 62 -0.72 12.14 6.88
C TYR A 62 -2.11 12.75 6.81
N VAL A 63 -2.33 13.82 7.56
CA VAL A 63 -3.56 14.59 7.57
C VAL A 63 -3.26 15.95 6.92
N PRO A 64 -3.91 16.32 5.80
CA PRO A 64 -3.64 17.58 5.12
C PRO A 64 -4.03 18.79 5.98
N ALA A 65 -3.41 19.95 5.72
CA ALA A 65 -3.71 21.18 6.45
C ALA A 65 -5.17 21.63 6.27
N SER A 66 -5.75 21.24 5.14
CA SER A 66 -7.14 21.56 4.79
C SER A 66 -8.19 20.67 5.45
N TYR A 67 -7.78 19.66 6.26
CA TYR A 67 -8.73 18.76 6.91
C TYR A 67 -9.70 19.53 7.81
N ASP A 68 -10.99 19.31 7.57
CA ASP A 68 -12.10 19.89 8.32
C ASP A 68 -12.93 18.75 8.93
N PRO A 69 -12.96 18.59 10.27
CA PRO A 69 -13.69 17.48 10.91
C PRO A 69 -15.20 17.53 10.71
N THR A 70 -15.74 18.64 10.20
CA THR A 70 -17.17 18.78 9.87
C THR A 70 -17.51 18.23 8.48
N LYS A 71 -16.51 17.96 7.64
CA LYS A 71 -16.66 17.48 6.27
C LYS A 71 -16.18 16.06 6.10
N LYS A 72 -16.93 15.26 5.36
CA LYS A 72 -16.52 13.90 5.00
C LYS A 72 -15.28 13.93 4.09
N THR A 73 -14.23 13.22 4.52
CA THR A 73 -12.90 13.25 3.91
C THR A 73 -12.54 11.86 3.34
N PRO A 74 -12.02 11.76 2.11
CA PRO A 74 -11.55 10.49 1.57
C PRO A 74 -10.34 9.95 2.34
N LEU A 75 -10.17 8.63 2.33
CA LEU A 75 -9.02 7.92 2.89
C LEU A 75 -8.30 7.13 1.80
N VAL A 76 -6.98 7.24 1.75
CA VAL A 76 -6.10 6.41 0.91
C VAL A 76 -5.16 5.61 1.81
N ILE A 77 -5.13 4.30 1.60
CA ILE A 77 -4.23 3.38 2.29
C ILE A 77 -3.15 2.97 1.30
N GLY A 78 -1.89 3.31 1.60
CA GLY A 78 -0.73 3.04 0.75
C GLY A 78 0.10 1.87 1.24
N ASN A 79 0.17 0.78 0.47
CA ASN A 79 0.89 -0.44 0.80
C ASN A 79 2.26 -0.47 0.13
N HIS A 80 3.31 -0.58 0.93
CA HIS A 80 4.70 -0.53 0.48
C HIS A 80 5.14 -1.76 -0.34
N GLY A 81 6.18 -1.60 -1.14
CA GLY A 81 6.84 -2.69 -1.85
C GLY A 81 7.65 -3.61 -0.92
N GLY A 82 8.12 -4.72 -1.45
CA GLY A 82 9.01 -5.62 -0.71
C GLY A 82 10.26 -4.89 -0.19
N LEU A 83 10.72 -5.27 1.00
CA LEU A 83 11.88 -4.69 1.70
C LEU A 83 11.73 -3.20 2.08
N MET A 84 10.53 -2.66 1.99
CA MET A 84 10.21 -1.29 2.39
C MET A 84 9.41 -1.26 3.69
N THR A 85 9.03 -0.05 4.09
CA THR A 85 8.14 0.27 5.20
C THR A 85 7.06 1.24 4.74
N GLY A 86 6.02 1.43 5.53
CA GLY A 86 5.00 2.46 5.29
C GLY A 86 5.62 3.86 5.21
N TRP A 87 6.59 4.17 6.09
CA TRP A 87 7.40 5.39 5.99
C TRP A 87 8.07 5.51 4.61
N GLY A 88 8.73 4.43 4.17
CA GLY A 88 9.38 4.40 2.88
C GLY A 88 8.43 4.67 1.73
N HIS A 89 7.26 4.06 1.78
CA HIS A 89 6.22 4.26 0.77
C HIS A 89 5.70 5.70 0.74
N ALA A 90 5.45 6.28 1.92
CA ALA A 90 5.02 7.68 2.04
C ALA A 90 6.03 8.67 1.45
N ILE A 91 7.34 8.41 1.67
CA ILE A 91 8.41 9.28 1.15
C ILE A 91 8.68 9.01 -0.34
N TYR A 92 8.59 7.75 -0.77
CA TYR A 92 8.88 7.36 -2.15
C TYR A 92 7.78 7.77 -3.14
N THR A 93 6.53 7.78 -2.70
CA THR A 93 5.37 8.13 -3.53
C THR A 93 5.00 9.61 -3.40
N SER A 94 4.19 10.10 -4.33
CA SER A 94 3.65 11.47 -4.26
C SER A 94 2.32 11.57 -3.49
N TRP A 95 1.91 10.53 -2.78
CA TRP A 95 0.60 10.52 -2.10
C TRP A 95 0.44 11.65 -1.10
N VAL A 96 1.48 11.95 -0.32
CA VAL A 96 1.44 13.05 0.67
C VAL A 96 1.22 14.40 -0.02
N LEU A 97 1.85 14.64 -1.16
CA LEU A 97 1.69 15.88 -1.92
C LEU A 97 0.29 16.00 -2.53
N VAL A 98 -0.21 14.90 -3.08
CA VAL A 98 -1.56 14.85 -3.66
C VAL A 98 -2.61 15.01 -2.55
N ALA A 99 -2.40 14.38 -1.40
CA ALA A 99 -3.26 14.53 -0.23
C ALA A 99 -3.35 15.98 0.27
N GLU A 100 -2.21 16.67 0.31
CA GLU A 100 -2.18 18.10 0.70
C GLU A 100 -2.91 18.98 -0.31
N ARG A 101 -2.77 18.71 -1.60
CA ARG A 101 -3.43 19.45 -2.68
C ARG A 101 -4.94 19.20 -2.72
N ASP A 102 -5.35 17.95 -2.61
CA ASP A 102 -6.73 17.51 -2.90
C ASP A 102 -7.57 17.26 -1.64
N GLY A 103 -6.97 17.36 -0.45
CA GLY A 103 -7.70 17.35 0.82
C GLY A 103 -8.19 15.95 1.25
N PHE A 104 -7.35 14.92 1.16
CA PHE A 104 -7.67 13.59 1.69
C PHE A 104 -6.61 13.11 2.68
N ILE A 105 -6.98 12.15 3.53
CA ILE A 105 -6.07 11.54 4.50
C ILE A 105 -5.36 10.36 3.87
N CYS A 106 -4.05 10.22 4.12
CA CYS A 106 -3.26 9.04 3.76
C CYS A 106 -2.83 8.29 5.00
N VAL A 107 -2.85 6.96 4.91
CA VAL A 107 -2.23 6.07 5.90
C VAL A 107 -1.34 5.05 5.21
N PHE A 108 -0.20 4.73 5.84
CA PHE A 108 0.82 3.86 5.28
C PHE A 108 1.20 2.82 6.32
N PRO A 109 0.56 1.64 6.34
CA PRO A 109 0.91 0.59 7.29
C PRO A 109 2.25 -0.06 6.94
N ASP A 110 2.96 -0.49 7.98
CA ASP A 110 4.04 -1.48 7.84
C ASP A 110 3.42 -2.87 7.69
N ALA A 111 4.03 -3.72 6.88
CA ALA A 111 3.67 -5.14 6.84
C ALA A 111 4.01 -5.80 8.19
N HIS A 112 3.19 -6.75 8.63
CA HIS A 112 3.39 -7.47 9.89
C HIS A 112 4.77 -8.14 9.98
N THR A 113 5.25 -8.73 8.91
CA THR A 113 6.65 -9.16 8.79
C THR A 113 7.46 -8.03 8.18
N PRO A 114 8.53 -7.54 8.83
CA PRO A 114 9.31 -6.43 8.30
C PRO A 114 9.68 -6.58 6.83
N GLY A 115 9.19 -5.66 6.00
CA GLY A 115 9.44 -5.64 4.56
C GLY A 115 8.73 -6.71 3.74
N ALA A 116 7.80 -7.49 4.32
CA ALA A 116 7.14 -8.57 3.59
C ALA A 116 5.68 -8.76 4.03
N TRP A 117 4.75 -8.57 3.11
CA TRP A 117 3.33 -8.86 3.28
C TRP A 117 3.08 -10.36 3.38
N VAL A 118 2.09 -10.75 4.16
CA VAL A 118 1.65 -12.15 4.28
C VAL A 118 0.59 -12.42 3.21
N PHE A 119 0.85 -13.44 2.41
CA PHE A 119 -0.06 -13.86 1.34
C PHE A 119 -0.76 -15.17 1.70
N GLU A 120 -1.98 -15.33 1.21
CA GLU A 120 -2.78 -16.56 1.34
C GLU A 120 -2.05 -17.78 0.76
N SER A 121 -1.36 -17.60 -0.35
CA SER A 121 -0.52 -18.65 -0.93
C SER A 121 0.90 -18.53 -0.39
N ALA A 122 1.51 -19.67 -0.06
CA ALA A 122 2.90 -19.74 0.43
C ALA A 122 3.94 -19.18 -0.57
N GLY A 123 3.50 -18.60 -1.69
CA GLY A 123 4.36 -18.12 -2.75
C GLY A 123 5.04 -19.26 -3.51
N SER A 124 5.67 -18.92 -4.63
CA SER A 124 6.52 -19.82 -5.37
C SER A 124 7.94 -19.27 -5.43
N GLY A 125 8.92 -20.13 -5.45
CA GLY A 125 10.32 -19.75 -5.58
C GLY A 125 10.94 -19.22 -4.28
N ARG A 126 11.77 -18.16 -4.37
CA ARG A 126 12.57 -17.63 -3.23
C ARG A 126 11.73 -17.03 -2.11
N SER A 127 10.47 -16.71 -2.36
CA SER A 127 9.54 -16.11 -1.38
C SER A 127 8.72 -17.16 -0.63
N ALA A 128 8.88 -18.44 -0.93
CA ALA A 128 8.15 -19.50 -0.27
C ALA A 128 8.58 -19.60 1.19
N LYS A 129 7.67 -19.35 2.12
CA LYS A 129 7.91 -19.57 3.55
C LYS A 129 7.98 -21.06 3.83
N LYS A 130 8.98 -21.46 4.59
CA LYS A 130 9.11 -22.82 5.11
C LYS A 130 8.88 -22.79 6.61
N ASP A 131 8.25 -23.84 7.15
CA ASP A 131 8.16 -24.07 8.57
C ASP A 131 9.53 -24.46 9.17
N LYS A 132 9.57 -24.67 10.49
CA LYS A 132 10.78 -25.10 11.20
C LYS A 132 11.34 -26.45 10.72
N ASP A 133 10.51 -27.26 10.08
CA ASP A 133 10.86 -28.59 9.56
C ASP A 133 11.23 -28.55 8.07
N GLY A 134 11.24 -27.34 7.46
CA GLY A 134 11.60 -27.11 6.07
C GLY A 134 10.48 -27.34 5.07
N ASN A 135 9.25 -27.62 5.52
CA ASN A 135 8.09 -27.78 4.66
C ASN A 135 7.54 -26.41 4.24
N LEU A 136 6.96 -26.33 3.04
CA LEU A 136 6.25 -25.13 2.62
C LEU A 136 5.07 -24.87 3.58
N VAL A 137 5.03 -23.67 4.14
CA VAL A 137 3.90 -23.24 4.96
C VAL A 137 2.65 -23.24 4.08
N LYS A 138 1.70 -24.08 4.45
CA LYS A 138 0.41 -24.17 3.75
C LYS A 138 -0.33 -22.83 3.87
N ASN A 139 -1.25 -22.61 2.94
CA ASN A 139 -2.09 -21.41 2.86
C ASN A 139 -2.59 -20.95 4.22
N ILE A 140 -2.32 -19.71 4.56
CA ILE A 140 -2.94 -19.06 5.73
C ILE A 140 -4.38 -18.79 5.33
N ASP A 141 -5.34 -19.19 6.17
CA ASP A 141 -6.73 -18.75 5.98
C ASP A 141 -6.76 -17.22 6.01
N ILE A 142 -7.45 -16.63 5.07
CA ILE A 142 -7.46 -15.17 4.94
C ILE A 142 -7.95 -14.45 6.21
N LYS A 143 -8.86 -15.07 6.96
CA LYS A 143 -9.34 -14.55 8.26
C LYS A 143 -8.26 -14.51 9.34
N ASP A 144 -7.20 -15.33 9.19
CA ASP A 144 -6.07 -15.40 10.11
C ASP A 144 -4.86 -14.61 9.56
N ASN A 145 -5.01 -13.95 8.40
CA ASN A 145 -3.95 -13.15 7.79
C ASN A 145 -3.73 -11.86 8.61
N PRO A 146 -2.55 -11.69 9.22
CA PRO A 146 -2.30 -10.56 10.10
C PRO A 146 -2.36 -9.21 9.38
N ASP A 147 -1.82 -9.13 8.16
CA ASP A 147 -1.83 -7.87 7.40
C ASP A 147 -3.26 -7.46 7.01
N CYS A 148 -4.11 -8.42 6.63
CA CYS A 148 -5.51 -8.13 6.34
C CYS A 148 -6.28 -7.71 7.59
N ASN A 149 -6.06 -8.40 8.71
CA ASN A 149 -6.70 -8.06 9.99
C ASN A 149 -6.27 -6.69 10.48
N PHE A 150 -4.97 -6.38 10.37
CA PHE A 150 -4.46 -5.05 10.71
C PHE A 150 -5.06 -3.96 9.81
N ALA A 151 -5.10 -4.17 8.50
CA ALA A 151 -5.66 -3.21 7.55
C ALA A 151 -7.16 -2.95 7.79
N LEU A 152 -7.95 -3.99 8.12
CA LEU A 152 -9.35 -3.84 8.53
C LEU A 152 -9.48 -2.98 9.79
N GLY A 153 -8.69 -3.29 10.82
CA GLY A 153 -8.66 -2.50 12.05
C GLY A 153 -8.20 -1.06 11.83
N LEU A 154 -7.28 -0.85 10.89
CA LEU A 154 -6.82 0.49 10.52
C LEU A 154 -7.93 1.30 9.85
N ILE A 155 -8.72 0.70 8.96
CA ILE A 155 -9.91 1.35 8.37
C ILE A 155 -10.89 1.75 9.48
N ASP A 156 -11.21 0.83 10.39
CA ASP A 156 -12.15 1.10 11.50
C ASP A 156 -11.62 2.21 12.42
N LEU A 157 -10.33 2.20 12.72
CA LEU A 157 -9.68 3.23 13.52
C LEU A 157 -9.75 4.60 12.84
N MET A 158 -9.47 4.68 11.53
CA MET A 158 -9.52 5.93 10.77
C MET A 158 -10.95 6.51 10.74
N GLN A 159 -11.95 5.67 10.52
CA GLN A 159 -13.36 6.07 10.56
C GLN A 159 -13.80 6.58 11.94
N LYS A 160 -13.25 6.02 13.01
CA LYS A 160 -13.51 6.47 14.39
C LYS A 160 -12.77 7.77 14.73
N LYS A 161 -11.56 7.94 14.21
CA LYS A 161 -10.66 9.06 14.55
C LYS A 161 -10.96 10.31 13.73
N TYR A 162 -11.38 10.14 12.50
CA TYR A 162 -11.62 11.21 11.54
C TYR A 162 -13.00 11.09 10.90
N ASN A 163 -13.52 12.19 10.35
CA ASN A 163 -14.78 12.17 9.60
C ASN A 163 -14.53 11.62 8.18
N ILE A 164 -14.25 10.30 8.11
CA ILE A 164 -14.00 9.61 6.84
C ILE A 164 -15.30 9.41 6.07
N ASP A 165 -15.24 9.63 4.76
CA ASP A 165 -16.30 9.24 3.84
C ASP A 165 -16.19 7.74 3.53
N GLU A 166 -17.10 6.95 4.06
CA GLU A 166 -17.13 5.49 3.88
C GLU A 166 -17.24 5.06 2.42
N GLY A 167 -17.84 5.90 1.57
CA GLY A 167 -17.92 5.69 0.13
C GLY A 167 -16.67 6.10 -0.63
N ARG A 168 -15.62 6.60 0.04
CA ARG A 168 -14.37 7.06 -0.58
C ARG A 168 -13.13 6.57 0.19
N ILE A 169 -13.09 5.29 0.49
CA ILE A 169 -11.90 4.60 1.03
C ILE A 169 -11.23 3.86 -0.11
N PHE A 170 -9.97 4.16 -0.36
CA PHE A 170 -9.19 3.58 -1.45
C PHE A 170 -7.94 2.89 -0.91
N MET A 171 -7.50 1.86 -1.62
CA MET A 171 -6.25 1.18 -1.32
C MET A 171 -5.33 1.20 -2.53
N GLN A 172 -4.06 1.49 -2.29
CA GLN A 172 -3.03 1.51 -3.32
C GLN A 172 -1.85 0.65 -2.88
N GLY A 173 -1.23 -0.04 -3.82
CA GLY A 173 -0.03 -0.81 -3.54
C GLY A 173 1.02 -0.73 -4.64
N MET A 174 2.28 -0.93 -4.26
CA MET A 174 3.40 -1.03 -5.18
C MET A 174 4.10 -2.37 -5.02
N SER A 175 4.40 -3.06 -6.14
CA SER A 175 5.14 -4.34 -6.14
C SER A 175 4.48 -5.38 -5.22
N ALA A 176 5.14 -5.82 -4.14
CA ALA A 176 4.56 -6.72 -3.14
C ALA A 176 3.30 -6.12 -2.48
N GLY A 177 3.27 -4.81 -2.24
CA GLY A 177 2.07 -4.11 -1.76
C GLY A 177 0.92 -4.12 -2.76
N ASN A 178 1.21 -4.15 -4.06
CA ASN A 178 0.18 -4.34 -5.07
C ASN A 178 -0.45 -5.73 -4.98
N LEU A 179 0.35 -6.78 -4.79
CA LEU A 179 -0.16 -8.13 -4.55
C LEU A 179 -1.04 -8.19 -3.30
N PHE A 180 -0.60 -7.54 -2.22
CA PHE A 180 -1.39 -7.44 -1.00
C PHE A 180 -2.70 -6.68 -1.23
N THR A 181 -2.67 -5.55 -1.95
CA THR A 181 -3.86 -4.79 -2.33
C THR A 181 -4.86 -5.67 -3.10
N HIS A 182 -4.40 -6.43 -4.08
CA HIS A 182 -5.26 -7.36 -4.80
C HIS A 182 -5.83 -8.48 -3.91
N GLN A 183 -5.04 -9.02 -2.98
CA GLN A 183 -5.51 -9.97 -2.00
C GLN A 183 -6.61 -9.37 -1.12
N PHE A 184 -6.37 -8.18 -0.58
CA PHE A 184 -7.36 -7.48 0.25
C PHE A 184 -8.66 -7.20 -0.53
N CYS A 185 -8.57 -6.69 -1.75
CA CYS A 185 -9.72 -6.42 -2.61
C CYS A 185 -10.58 -7.66 -2.85
N ARG A 186 -9.95 -8.82 -3.01
CA ARG A 186 -10.64 -10.08 -3.28
C ARG A 186 -11.54 -10.53 -2.13
N TYR A 187 -11.15 -10.28 -0.90
CA TYR A 187 -11.87 -10.75 0.29
C TYR A 187 -12.65 -9.65 1.01
N TYR A 188 -12.16 -8.43 0.94
CA TYR A 188 -12.65 -7.27 1.72
C TYR A 188 -12.87 -6.04 0.84
N GLY A 189 -13.06 -6.22 -0.45
CA GLY A 189 -13.27 -5.13 -1.40
C GLY A 189 -14.56 -4.33 -1.13
N ASP A 190 -15.51 -4.90 -0.39
CA ASP A 190 -16.71 -4.21 0.10
C ASP A 190 -16.40 -3.07 1.09
N ARG A 191 -15.19 -3.05 1.65
CA ARG A 191 -14.69 -1.96 2.49
C ARG A 191 -14.07 -0.81 1.69
N LEU A 192 -13.98 -0.95 0.36
CA LEU A 192 -13.28 -0.01 -0.52
C LEU A 192 -14.19 0.52 -1.63
N ALA A 193 -13.99 1.78 -1.99
CA ALA A 193 -14.58 2.39 -3.18
C ALA A 193 -13.81 2.04 -4.46
N GLY A 194 -12.53 1.69 -4.33
CA GLY A 194 -11.67 1.33 -5.43
C GLY A 194 -10.24 1.05 -4.99
N ALA A 195 -9.43 0.53 -5.90
CA ALA A 195 -8.04 0.25 -5.63
C ALA A 195 -7.13 0.64 -6.81
N ALA A 196 -5.84 0.82 -6.52
CA ALA A 196 -4.83 1.07 -7.52
C ALA A 196 -3.58 0.21 -7.27
N GLY A 197 -2.96 -0.25 -8.34
CA GLY A 197 -1.71 -1.00 -8.28
C GLY A 197 -0.66 -0.41 -9.19
N ALA A 198 0.58 -0.34 -8.69
CA ALA A 198 1.74 0.07 -9.48
C ALA A 198 2.81 -1.01 -9.41
N SER A 199 3.31 -1.43 -10.56
CA SER A 199 4.32 -2.48 -10.68
C SER A 199 3.94 -3.79 -9.96
N GLY A 200 4.50 -4.89 -10.35
CA GLY A 200 4.17 -6.18 -9.76
C GLY A 200 2.97 -6.88 -10.42
N PRO A 201 2.86 -8.19 -10.22
CA PRO A 201 1.85 -8.99 -10.88
C PRO A 201 0.49 -8.81 -10.20
N GLY A 202 -0.37 -7.95 -10.75
CA GLY A 202 -1.79 -8.12 -10.58
C GLY A 202 -2.24 -9.20 -11.58
N SER A 203 -2.68 -10.33 -11.12
CA SER A 203 -3.21 -11.35 -12.02
C SER A 203 -4.67 -11.56 -11.72
N ILE A 204 -5.49 -11.45 -12.75
CA ILE A 204 -6.91 -11.82 -12.67
C ILE A 204 -7.09 -13.26 -12.18
N LYS A 205 -6.11 -14.13 -12.44
CA LYS A 205 -6.09 -15.51 -11.94
C LYS A 205 -6.18 -15.58 -10.41
N LEU A 206 -5.70 -14.56 -9.69
CA LEU A 206 -5.85 -14.47 -8.25
C LEU A 206 -7.30 -14.22 -7.81
N CYS A 207 -8.17 -13.85 -8.72
CA CYS A 207 -9.60 -13.66 -8.47
C CYS A 207 -10.42 -14.95 -8.60
N PHE A 208 -9.79 -16.07 -8.96
CA PHE A 208 -10.44 -17.37 -9.12
C PHE A 208 -9.84 -18.40 -8.17
N ASP A 209 -10.71 -19.29 -7.67
CA ASP A 209 -10.27 -20.48 -6.94
C ASP A 209 -9.71 -21.55 -7.91
N GLU A 210 -9.26 -22.67 -7.34
CA GLU A 210 -8.75 -23.82 -8.09
C GLU A 210 -9.74 -24.44 -9.08
N ASN A 211 -11.05 -24.19 -8.89
CA ASN A 211 -12.13 -24.66 -9.74
C ASN A 211 -12.56 -23.59 -10.78
N GLY A 212 -11.85 -22.45 -10.85
CA GLY A 212 -12.17 -21.36 -11.75
C GLY A 212 -13.37 -20.51 -11.31
N LYS A 213 -13.83 -20.62 -10.07
CA LYS A 213 -14.89 -19.80 -9.51
C LYS A 213 -14.35 -18.48 -8.99
N ILE A 214 -15.05 -17.39 -9.26
CA ILE A 214 -14.67 -16.06 -8.75
C ILE A 214 -14.74 -16.04 -7.22
N ILE A 215 -13.64 -15.64 -6.58
CA ILE A 215 -13.51 -15.48 -5.12
C ILE A 215 -13.78 -14.02 -4.71
N ASN A 216 -14.36 -13.22 -5.50
CA ASN A 216 -14.71 -11.86 -5.12
C ASN A 216 -16.00 -11.86 -4.30
N LYS A 217 -15.89 -11.75 -2.99
CA LYS A 217 -17.05 -11.70 -2.08
C LYS A 217 -17.78 -10.36 -2.13
N ALA A 218 -17.09 -9.32 -2.58
CA ALA A 218 -17.54 -7.94 -2.45
C ALA A 218 -18.29 -7.40 -3.68
N GLY A 219 -18.43 -8.19 -4.73
CA GLY A 219 -18.97 -7.71 -5.99
C GLY A 219 -17.94 -6.90 -6.82
N PRO A 220 -18.38 -6.20 -7.86
CA PRO A 220 -17.48 -5.45 -8.73
C PRO A 220 -16.75 -4.33 -7.97
N LEU A 221 -15.43 -4.27 -8.09
CA LEU A 221 -14.59 -3.20 -7.56
C LEU A 221 -13.75 -2.61 -8.70
N ALA A 222 -13.70 -1.30 -8.82
CA ALA A 222 -12.84 -0.63 -9.78
C ALA A 222 -11.38 -0.74 -9.34
N ILE A 223 -10.53 -1.29 -10.21
CA ILE A 223 -9.09 -1.41 -9.96
C ILE A 223 -8.35 -0.74 -11.12
N TRP A 224 -7.48 0.23 -10.78
CA TRP A 224 -6.54 0.84 -11.71
C TRP A 224 -5.19 0.15 -11.57
N GLN A 225 -4.66 -0.42 -12.66
CA GLN A 225 -3.36 -1.09 -12.66
C GLN A 225 -2.41 -0.42 -13.63
N THR A 226 -1.23 -0.02 -13.14
CA THR A 226 -0.13 0.47 -13.97
C THR A 226 1.01 -0.53 -14.01
N ARG A 227 1.61 -0.71 -15.19
CA ARG A 227 2.79 -1.56 -15.40
C ARG A 227 3.77 -0.86 -16.33
N ALA A 228 5.05 -1.10 -16.12
CA ALA A 228 6.06 -0.70 -17.07
C ALA A 228 6.07 -1.66 -18.26
N GLU A 229 6.31 -1.14 -19.45
CA GLU A 229 6.54 -1.94 -20.65
C GLU A 229 7.79 -2.82 -20.51
N HIS A 230 8.83 -2.27 -19.84
CA HIS A 230 10.04 -2.97 -19.49
C HIS A 230 10.32 -2.81 -18.00
N ASN A 231 10.56 -3.89 -17.29
CA ASN A 231 11.00 -3.86 -15.90
C ASN A 231 12.48 -4.23 -15.76
N GLY A 232 13.13 -3.71 -14.73
CA GLY A 232 14.55 -3.95 -14.47
C GLY A 232 14.90 -5.38 -14.05
N PHE A 233 13.91 -6.27 -13.91
CA PHE A 233 14.09 -7.66 -13.50
C PHE A 233 14.06 -8.65 -14.68
N GLY A 234 13.92 -8.16 -15.92
CA GLY A 234 13.85 -9.00 -17.12
C GLY A 234 12.57 -9.86 -17.23
N ILE A 235 11.59 -9.61 -16.38
CA ILE A 235 10.29 -10.28 -16.44
C ILE A 235 9.41 -9.52 -17.42
N ARG A 236 8.88 -10.21 -18.43
CA ARG A 236 7.87 -9.60 -19.30
C ARG A 236 6.64 -9.28 -18.47
N ASP A 237 6.27 -8.02 -18.45
CA ASP A 237 4.96 -7.61 -17.93
C ASP A 237 3.93 -8.01 -18.97
N TYR A 238 3.21 -9.08 -18.68
CA TYR A 238 2.08 -9.45 -19.51
C TYR A 238 0.95 -8.43 -19.30
N PRO A 239 0.19 -8.12 -20.36
CA PRO A 239 -1.03 -7.35 -20.19
C PRO A 239 -1.90 -8.03 -19.13
N VAL A 240 -2.62 -7.23 -18.41
CA VAL A 240 -3.67 -7.74 -17.50
C VAL A 240 -4.81 -8.17 -18.41
N ASP A 241 -4.91 -9.47 -18.65
CA ASP A 241 -6.04 -10.05 -19.39
C ASP A 241 -7.27 -10.07 -18.51
#